data_a20d3ced91a80e6ef05c1ee1ce54ae62
#
_entry.id   a20d3ced91a80e6ef05c1ee1ce54ae62
#
_cell.length_a   1.000
_cell.length_b   1.000
_cell.length_c   1.000
_cell.angle_alpha   90.00
_cell.angle_beta   90.00
_cell.angle_gamma   90.00
#
_symmetry.space_group_name_H-M   'P 1'
#
loop_
_entity.id
_entity.type
_entity.pdbx_description
1 polymer ?
#
loop_
_entity_poly.entity_id
_entity_poly.type
_entity_poly.pdbx_seq_one_letter_code
_entity_poly.pdbx_strand_id
1 'polypeptide(L)'
;ALISKPETPAELKRLWYAFRDVEDGCTYTAEKLHDLKKIDALDVWRKARLAMDNNRPRAARLALNIESTELGKQAILIQADPQKYLDKRLLAITKKRKELAVLALIRVANTDPDKAAQLVDKKWGLMLTKEEHNWVWAVIGKQAAQKLQDNAHSYFNKVSRNQDLNDDLLIWKTCAALRQGDWKAVVASIDAMDGGKQDTT
;
A
#
# COMPACT_ATOMS: atom_id res chain seq x y z
N ALA A 1 -2.61 12.41 37.28
CA ALA A 1 -1.71 11.69 36.38
C ALA A 1 -2.48 10.46 35.85
N LEU A 2 -2.96 10.54 34.63
CA LEU A 2 -3.51 9.37 33.92
C LEU A 2 -2.31 8.50 33.53
N ILE A 3 -2.03 7.49 34.34
CA ILE A 3 -1.13 6.39 33.93
C ILE A 3 -1.95 5.60 32.89
N SER A 4 -1.71 5.88 31.61
CA SER A 4 -2.23 5.05 30.53
C SER A 4 -1.72 3.63 30.73
N LYS A 5 -2.62 2.64 30.64
CA LYS A 5 -2.23 1.23 30.59
C LYS A 5 -1.09 1.07 29.57
N PRO A 6 -0.08 0.23 29.86
CA PRO A 6 0.95 -0.03 28.88
C PRO A 6 0.31 -0.59 27.61
N GLU A 7 0.46 0.12 26.49
CA GLU A 7 -0.05 -0.32 25.18
C GLU A 7 0.60 -1.65 24.79
N THR A 8 -0.20 -2.58 24.33
CA THR A 8 0.32 -3.86 23.87
C THR A 8 1.11 -3.66 22.55
N PRO A 9 2.06 -4.54 22.21
CA PRO A 9 2.75 -4.47 20.92
C PRO A 9 1.81 -4.46 19.71
N ALA A 10 0.64 -5.11 19.81
CA ALA A 10 -0.37 -5.10 18.76
C ALA A 10 -1.04 -3.73 18.62
N GLU A 11 -1.36 -3.05 19.73
CA GLU A 11 -1.91 -1.69 19.73
C GLU A 11 -0.90 -0.68 19.18
N LEU A 12 0.37 -0.78 19.60
CA LEU A 12 1.44 0.07 19.08
C LEU A 12 1.65 -0.12 17.57
N LYS A 13 1.58 -1.36 17.08
CA LYS A 13 1.65 -1.67 15.65
C LYS A 13 0.46 -1.07 14.89
N ARG A 14 -0.76 -1.21 15.44
CA ARG A 14 -1.97 -0.59 14.86
C ARG A 14 -1.86 0.92 14.80
N LEU A 15 -1.41 1.56 15.86
CA LEU A 15 -1.17 2.99 15.91
C LEU A 15 -0.12 3.39 14.88
N TRP A 16 0.99 2.68 14.78
CA TRP A 16 2.02 2.96 13.79
C TRP A 16 1.48 2.93 12.36
N TYR A 17 0.60 1.98 12.01
CA TYR A 17 -0.06 1.98 10.70
C TYR A 17 -0.99 3.18 10.50
N ALA A 18 -1.74 3.57 11.54
CA ALA A 18 -2.70 4.66 11.49
C ALA A 18 -2.04 6.04 11.39
N PHE A 19 -0.85 6.22 11.97
CA PHE A 19 -0.14 7.50 11.92
C PHE A 19 0.24 7.87 10.49
N ARG A 20 -0.26 9.03 10.07
CA ARG A 20 -0.01 9.56 8.73
C ARG A 20 1.26 10.40 8.67
N ASP A 21 1.58 11.10 9.73
CA ASP A 21 2.74 11.99 9.81
C ASP A 21 3.92 11.29 10.48
N VAL A 22 5.11 11.82 10.19
CA VAL A 22 6.36 11.29 10.71
C VAL A 22 6.69 12.10 11.97
N GLU A 23 6.40 11.51 13.11
CA GLU A 23 6.87 12.00 14.39
C GLU A 23 8.05 11.14 14.85
N ASP A 24 9.07 11.77 15.43
CA ASP A 24 10.30 11.08 15.88
C ASP A 24 9.99 9.98 16.90
N GLY A 25 9.01 10.20 17.78
CA GLY A 25 8.55 9.20 18.74
C GLY A 25 7.95 7.95 18.11
N CYS A 26 7.18 8.11 17.03
CA CYS A 26 6.59 6.98 16.32
C CYS A 26 7.65 6.16 15.58
N THR A 27 8.64 6.82 14.98
CA THR A 27 9.76 6.14 14.30
C THR A 27 10.59 5.37 15.32
N TYR A 28 10.97 5.97 16.43
CA TYR A 28 11.70 5.31 17.51
C TYR A 28 10.94 4.09 18.05
N THR A 29 9.63 4.23 18.30
CA THR A 29 8.80 3.11 18.78
C THR A 29 8.77 1.97 17.77
N ALA A 30 8.64 2.26 16.47
CA ALA A 30 8.64 1.25 15.42
C ALA A 30 9.98 0.53 15.30
N GLU A 31 11.11 1.25 15.43
CA GLU A 31 12.46 0.66 15.49
C GLU A 31 12.58 -0.32 16.66
N LYS A 32 12.12 0.08 17.86
CA LYS A 32 12.12 -0.79 19.03
C LYS A 32 11.23 -2.03 18.86
N LEU A 33 10.05 -1.88 18.27
CA LEU A 33 9.18 -3.01 17.98
C LEU A 33 9.80 -3.95 16.94
N HIS A 34 10.55 -3.43 15.98
CA HIS A 34 11.28 -4.23 15.00
C HIS A 34 12.43 -5.00 15.67
N ASP A 35 13.24 -4.36 16.53
CA ASP A 35 14.30 -4.98 17.31
C ASP A 35 13.75 -6.14 18.17
N LEU A 36 12.56 -5.96 18.73
CA LEU A 36 11.84 -6.96 19.53
C LEU A 36 11.10 -8.02 18.70
N LYS A 37 11.24 -7.99 17.37
CA LYS A 37 10.54 -8.88 16.40
C LYS A 37 9.01 -8.86 16.53
N LYS A 38 8.44 -7.72 16.92
CA LYS A 38 6.99 -7.46 16.97
C LYS A 38 6.47 -6.82 15.69
N ILE A 39 7.36 -6.19 14.93
CA ILE A 39 7.16 -5.72 13.55
C ILE A 39 8.15 -6.51 12.68
N ASP A 40 7.68 -7.09 11.61
CA ASP A 40 8.48 -7.82 10.63
C ASP A 40 8.68 -7.01 9.33
N ALA A 41 9.46 -7.58 8.41
CA ALA A 41 9.71 -6.94 7.11
C ALA A 41 8.41 -6.72 6.30
N LEU A 42 7.40 -7.58 6.42
CA LEU A 42 6.13 -7.43 5.73
C LEU A 42 5.36 -6.20 6.26
N ASP A 43 5.40 -5.98 7.57
CA ASP A 43 4.82 -4.81 8.21
C ASP A 43 5.46 -3.52 7.70
N VAL A 44 6.79 -3.52 7.58
CA VAL A 44 7.55 -2.38 7.04
C VAL A 44 7.12 -2.08 5.59
N TRP A 45 6.99 -3.11 4.74
CA TRP A 45 6.54 -2.94 3.37
C TRP A 45 5.10 -2.43 3.29
N ARG A 46 4.19 -2.96 4.10
CA ARG A 46 2.80 -2.48 4.18
C ARG A 46 2.73 -1.01 4.58
N LYS A 47 3.49 -0.61 5.61
CA LYS A 47 3.58 0.81 6.00
C LYS A 47 4.11 1.69 4.88
N ALA A 48 5.15 1.24 4.18
CA ALA A 48 5.72 1.98 3.06
C ALA A 48 4.72 2.13 1.90
N ARG A 49 3.94 1.08 1.58
CA ARG A 49 2.87 1.13 0.58
C ARG A 49 1.79 2.14 0.97
N LEU A 50 1.30 2.10 2.22
CA LEU A 50 0.31 3.05 2.75
C LEU A 50 0.80 4.50 2.67
N ALA A 51 2.05 4.73 3.05
CA ALA A 51 2.65 6.05 2.99
C ALA A 51 2.80 6.55 1.55
N MET A 52 3.22 5.69 0.64
CA MET A 52 3.38 6.04 -0.77
C MET A 52 2.03 6.31 -1.47
N ASP A 53 0.99 5.50 -1.18
CA ASP A 53 -0.37 5.69 -1.66
C ASP A 53 -0.97 7.03 -1.20
N ASN A 54 -0.72 7.41 0.05
CA ASN A 54 -1.12 8.70 0.59
C ASN A 54 -0.20 9.88 0.20
N ASN A 55 0.66 9.69 -0.81
CA ASN A 55 1.61 10.70 -1.31
C ASN A 55 2.57 11.24 -0.22
N ARG A 56 3.03 10.36 0.68
CA ARG A 56 3.95 10.68 1.78
C ARG A 56 5.29 9.94 1.65
N PRO A 57 6.10 10.27 0.65
CA PRO A 57 7.32 9.52 0.33
C PRO A 57 8.38 9.60 1.46
N ARG A 58 8.37 10.69 2.27
CA ARG A 58 9.23 10.77 3.46
C ARG A 58 8.88 9.70 4.49
N ALA A 59 7.58 9.47 4.74
CA ALA A 59 7.12 8.44 5.67
C ALA A 59 7.44 7.03 5.14
N ALA A 60 7.28 6.79 3.83
CA ALA A 60 7.68 5.54 3.19
C ALA A 60 9.19 5.28 3.36
N ARG A 61 10.04 6.30 3.15
CA ARG A 61 11.48 6.20 3.34
C ARG A 61 11.85 5.84 4.77
N LEU A 62 11.24 6.49 5.75
CA LEU A 62 11.54 6.24 7.17
C LEU A 62 11.08 4.86 7.62
N ALA A 63 9.92 4.39 7.14
CA ALA A 63 9.52 3.01 7.36
C ALA A 63 10.57 2.03 6.79
N LEU A 64 11.02 2.24 5.56
CA LEU A 64 12.02 1.38 4.93
C LEU A 64 13.39 1.42 5.62
N ASN A 65 13.77 2.55 6.22
CA ASN A 65 15.03 2.65 6.98
C ASN A 65 15.05 1.71 8.19
N ILE A 66 13.90 1.36 8.76
CA ILE A 66 13.79 0.40 9.87
C ILE A 66 14.36 -0.96 9.45
N GLU A 67 14.06 -1.40 8.23
CA GLU A 67 14.60 -2.65 7.69
C GLU A 67 16.04 -2.48 7.18
N SER A 68 16.33 -1.37 6.46
CA SER A 68 17.66 -1.10 5.90
C SER A 68 17.76 0.32 5.36
N THR A 69 18.86 1.00 5.65
CA THR A 69 19.19 2.32 5.08
C THR A 69 19.27 2.30 3.55
N GLU A 70 19.68 1.16 2.97
CA GLU A 70 19.74 1.01 1.51
C GLU A 70 18.33 1.02 0.89
N LEU A 71 17.34 0.41 1.54
CA LEU A 71 15.93 0.49 1.09
C LEU A 71 15.40 1.92 1.18
N GLY A 72 15.77 2.66 2.21
CA GLY A 72 15.44 4.09 2.31
C GLY A 72 16.04 4.92 1.17
N LYS A 73 17.27 4.63 0.73
CA LYS A 73 17.87 5.26 -0.46
C LYS A 73 17.10 4.92 -1.74
N GLN A 74 16.64 3.67 -1.89
CA GLN A 74 15.80 3.28 -3.03
C GLN A 74 14.49 4.07 -3.06
N ALA A 75 13.87 4.35 -1.90
CA ALA A 75 12.67 5.19 -1.83
C ALA A 75 12.90 6.61 -2.36
N ILE A 76 14.09 7.20 -2.13
CA ILE A 76 14.45 8.51 -2.67
C ILE A 76 14.50 8.46 -4.21
N LEU A 77 15.10 7.42 -4.77
CA LEU A 77 15.18 7.25 -6.23
C LEU A 77 13.80 7.07 -6.87
N ILE A 78 12.92 6.29 -6.20
CA ILE A 78 11.53 6.09 -6.63
C ILE A 78 10.77 7.42 -6.59
N GLN A 79 10.96 8.21 -5.54
CA GLN A 79 10.31 9.52 -5.41
C GLN A 79 10.75 10.48 -6.52
N ALA A 80 12.04 10.50 -6.85
CA ALA A 80 12.61 11.42 -7.82
C ALA A 80 12.10 11.15 -9.25
N ASP A 81 12.09 9.87 -9.66
CA ASP A 81 11.60 9.47 -10.99
C ASP A 81 11.20 7.99 -10.97
N PRO A 82 9.91 7.69 -10.64
CA PRO A 82 9.43 6.32 -10.52
C PRO A 82 9.45 5.56 -11.84
N GLN A 83 9.22 6.25 -12.97
CA GLN A 83 9.23 5.60 -14.28
C GLN A 83 10.66 5.20 -14.67
N LYS A 84 11.61 6.10 -14.58
CA LYS A 84 13.02 5.81 -14.84
C LYS A 84 13.55 4.70 -13.91
N TYR A 85 13.04 4.67 -12.66
CA TYR A 85 13.36 3.59 -11.73
C TYR A 85 12.88 2.23 -12.25
N LEU A 86 11.64 2.14 -12.74
CA LEU A 86 11.07 0.93 -13.32
C LEU A 86 11.76 0.53 -14.64
N ASP A 87 12.09 1.49 -15.49
CA ASP A 87 12.73 1.25 -16.80
C ASP A 87 14.14 0.64 -16.65
N LYS A 88 14.89 1.09 -15.65
CA LYS A 88 16.23 0.56 -15.34
C LYS A 88 16.21 -0.87 -14.78
N ARG A 89 15.06 -1.37 -14.34
CA ARG A 89 14.89 -2.70 -13.72
C ARG A 89 14.33 -3.69 -14.73
N LEU A 90 15.16 -4.62 -15.17
CA LEU A 90 14.71 -5.64 -16.13
C LEU A 90 13.82 -6.67 -15.47
N LEU A 91 14.14 -7.11 -14.24
CA LEU A 91 13.43 -8.17 -13.54
C LEU A 91 13.30 -7.89 -12.04
N ALA A 92 12.14 -8.23 -11.47
CA ALA A 92 11.86 -8.18 -10.03
C ALA A 92 11.74 -9.62 -9.47
N ILE A 93 12.85 -10.31 -9.37
CA ILE A 93 12.87 -11.74 -8.96
C ILE A 93 12.76 -11.90 -7.45
N THR A 94 13.45 -11.04 -6.67
CA THR A 94 13.43 -11.14 -5.20
C THR A 94 12.26 -10.39 -4.59
N LYS A 95 11.79 -10.82 -3.40
CA LYS A 95 10.73 -10.15 -2.65
C LYS A 95 11.00 -8.64 -2.52
N LYS A 96 12.21 -8.24 -2.09
CA LYS A 96 12.59 -6.82 -1.95
C LYS A 96 12.46 -6.04 -3.27
N ARG A 97 12.85 -6.64 -4.39
CA ARG A 97 12.74 -5.98 -5.71
C ARG A 97 11.30 -5.85 -6.18
N LYS A 98 10.44 -6.83 -5.87
CA LYS A 98 9.01 -6.76 -6.16
C LYS A 98 8.36 -5.64 -5.36
N GLU A 99 8.62 -5.56 -4.07
CA GLU A 99 8.10 -4.50 -3.21
C GLU A 99 8.54 -3.10 -3.67
N LEU A 100 9.80 -2.93 -4.05
CA LEU A 100 10.27 -1.65 -4.60
C LEU A 100 9.59 -1.32 -5.93
N ALA A 101 9.30 -2.32 -6.78
CA ALA A 101 8.50 -2.11 -7.99
C ALA A 101 7.06 -1.71 -7.66
N VAL A 102 6.44 -2.34 -6.64
CA VAL A 102 5.11 -1.96 -6.13
C VAL A 102 5.10 -0.48 -5.70
N LEU A 103 6.07 -0.04 -4.91
CA LEU A 103 6.17 1.36 -4.47
C LEU A 103 6.32 2.33 -5.66
N ALA A 104 7.11 1.95 -6.67
CA ALA A 104 7.28 2.77 -7.87
C ALA A 104 5.99 2.83 -8.70
N LEU A 105 5.27 1.71 -8.86
CA LEU A 105 3.97 1.66 -9.55
C LEU A 105 2.91 2.49 -8.82
N ILE A 106 2.84 2.43 -7.48
CA ILE A 106 1.99 3.28 -6.66
C ILE A 106 2.31 4.76 -6.92
N ARG A 107 3.59 5.11 -6.98
CA ARG A 107 4.01 6.49 -7.22
C ARG A 107 3.64 6.98 -8.62
N VAL A 108 3.73 6.12 -9.65
CA VAL A 108 3.23 6.44 -11.00
C VAL A 108 1.71 6.63 -10.96
N ALA A 109 0.97 5.72 -10.31
CA ALA A 109 -0.48 5.77 -10.22
C ALA A 109 -1.01 7.06 -9.58
N ASN A 110 -0.33 7.60 -8.57
CA ASN A 110 -0.69 8.86 -7.92
C ASN A 110 -0.74 10.02 -8.93
N THR A 111 0.12 10.00 -9.95
CA THR A 111 0.18 11.03 -10.98
C THR A 111 -0.68 10.66 -12.19
N ASP A 112 -0.51 9.45 -12.70
CA ASP A 112 -1.15 8.95 -13.92
C ASP A 112 -1.55 7.46 -13.73
N PRO A 113 -2.82 7.20 -13.34
CA PRO A 113 -3.33 5.84 -13.15
C PRO A 113 -3.30 5.02 -14.45
N ASP A 114 -3.58 5.62 -15.60
CA ASP A 114 -3.61 4.93 -16.89
C ASP A 114 -2.20 4.46 -17.29
N LYS A 115 -1.22 5.29 -17.03
CA LYS A 115 0.18 4.92 -17.24
C LYS A 115 0.61 3.78 -16.34
N ALA A 116 0.23 3.83 -15.06
CA ALA A 116 0.51 2.74 -14.11
C ALA A 116 -0.16 1.43 -14.57
N ALA A 117 -1.42 1.47 -15.01
CA ALA A 117 -2.14 0.32 -15.55
C ALA A 117 -1.40 -0.29 -16.76
N GLN A 118 -0.95 0.53 -17.71
CA GLN A 118 -0.17 0.07 -18.85
C GLN A 118 1.14 -0.63 -18.44
N LEU A 119 1.84 -0.11 -17.42
CA LEU A 119 3.08 -0.71 -16.92
C LEU A 119 2.81 -2.07 -16.27
N VAL A 120 1.70 -2.20 -15.53
CA VAL A 120 1.30 -3.49 -14.92
C VAL A 120 0.93 -4.49 -16.01
N ASP A 121 0.05 -4.13 -16.95
CA ASP A 121 -0.43 -5.03 -18.02
C ASP A 121 0.72 -5.49 -18.94
N LYS A 122 1.64 -4.60 -19.30
CA LYS A 122 2.73 -4.92 -20.26
C LYS A 122 3.88 -5.71 -19.66
N LYS A 123 4.20 -5.53 -18.38
CA LYS A 123 5.43 -6.08 -17.81
C LYS A 123 5.31 -6.53 -16.36
N TRP A 124 4.89 -5.63 -15.48
CA TRP A 124 5.08 -5.84 -14.04
C TRP A 124 4.08 -6.82 -13.43
N GLY A 125 2.87 -6.93 -13.98
CA GLY A 125 1.84 -7.83 -13.47
C GLY A 125 2.26 -9.30 -13.42
N LEU A 126 3.08 -9.75 -14.37
CA LEU A 126 3.60 -11.11 -14.40
C LEU A 126 4.69 -11.39 -13.34
N MET A 127 5.30 -10.35 -12.80
CA MET A 127 6.40 -10.45 -11.84
C MET A 127 5.95 -10.35 -10.39
N LEU A 128 4.79 -9.74 -10.16
CA LEU A 128 4.23 -9.53 -8.82
C LEU A 128 3.56 -10.81 -8.31
N THR A 129 3.52 -10.97 -6.98
CA THR A 129 2.64 -11.95 -6.34
C THR A 129 1.17 -11.52 -6.50
N LYS A 130 0.23 -12.44 -6.25
CA LYS A 130 -1.21 -12.10 -6.31
C LYS A 130 -1.57 -10.94 -5.37
N GLU A 131 -1.04 -10.95 -4.15
CA GLU A 131 -1.27 -9.88 -3.16
C GLU A 131 -0.71 -8.54 -3.64
N GLU A 132 0.53 -8.50 -4.10
CA GLU A 132 1.16 -7.31 -4.66
C GLU A 132 0.41 -6.77 -5.89
N HIS A 133 -0.03 -7.66 -6.78
CA HIS A 133 -0.82 -7.33 -7.96
C HIS A 133 -2.18 -6.73 -7.58
N ASN A 134 -2.91 -7.37 -6.63
CA ASN A 134 -4.19 -6.85 -6.14
C ASN A 134 -4.04 -5.47 -5.50
N TRP A 135 -2.98 -5.27 -4.70
CA TRP A 135 -2.71 -3.98 -4.08
C TRP A 135 -2.46 -2.89 -5.10
N VAL A 136 -1.62 -3.14 -6.10
CA VAL A 136 -1.30 -2.15 -7.15
C VAL A 136 -2.55 -1.79 -7.96
N TRP A 137 -3.36 -2.76 -8.39
CA TRP A 137 -4.60 -2.48 -9.11
C TRP A 137 -5.62 -1.71 -8.27
N ALA A 138 -5.71 -2.01 -6.99
CA ALA A 138 -6.59 -1.27 -6.10
C ALA A 138 -6.16 0.19 -5.94
N VAL A 139 -4.85 0.45 -5.84
CA VAL A 139 -4.32 1.83 -5.80
C VAL A 139 -4.58 2.54 -7.13
N ILE A 140 -4.36 1.89 -8.27
CA ILE A 140 -4.67 2.46 -9.60
C ILE A 140 -6.17 2.81 -9.67
N GLY A 141 -7.06 1.89 -9.27
CA GLY A 141 -8.50 2.12 -9.22
C GLY A 141 -8.89 3.29 -8.29
N LYS A 142 -8.28 3.37 -7.10
CA LYS A 142 -8.48 4.47 -6.16
C LYS A 142 -8.09 5.81 -6.78
N GLN A 143 -6.88 5.89 -7.36
CA GLN A 143 -6.40 7.14 -7.97
C GLN A 143 -7.26 7.57 -9.17
N ALA A 144 -7.72 6.63 -9.98
CA ALA A 144 -8.66 6.88 -11.06
C ALA A 144 -10.03 7.37 -10.52
N ALA A 145 -10.55 6.74 -9.44
CA ALA A 145 -11.80 7.13 -8.81
C ALA A 145 -11.74 8.54 -8.20
N GLN A 146 -10.64 8.89 -7.53
CA GLN A 146 -10.39 10.23 -6.99
C GLN A 146 -10.35 11.31 -8.08
N LYS A 147 -9.89 10.96 -9.27
CA LYS A 147 -9.86 11.83 -10.45
C LYS A 147 -11.15 11.76 -11.27
N LEU A 148 -12.18 11.06 -10.77
CA LEU A 148 -13.48 10.86 -11.41
C LEU A 148 -13.40 10.22 -12.82
N GLN A 149 -12.37 9.42 -13.08
CA GLN A 149 -12.21 8.71 -14.34
C GLN A 149 -13.22 7.55 -14.44
N ASP A 150 -13.77 7.32 -15.64
CA ASP A 150 -14.80 6.31 -15.87
C ASP A 150 -14.25 4.87 -15.80
N ASN A 151 -12.96 4.69 -16.04
CA ASN A 151 -12.28 3.40 -15.99
C ASN A 151 -11.91 2.92 -14.57
N ALA A 152 -12.18 3.71 -13.53
CA ALA A 152 -11.84 3.35 -12.15
C ALA A 152 -12.40 1.98 -11.74
N HIS A 153 -13.67 1.70 -12.05
CA HIS A 153 -14.31 0.41 -11.76
C HIS A 153 -13.63 -0.75 -12.50
N SER A 154 -13.24 -0.56 -13.76
CA SER A 154 -12.55 -1.58 -14.56
C SER A 154 -11.18 -1.95 -13.96
N TYR A 155 -10.48 -0.98 -13.36
CA TYR A 155 -9.22 -1.23 -12.65
C TYR A 155 -9.44 -2.04 -11.37
N PHE A 156 -10.46 -1.70 -10.59
CA PHE A 156 -10.82 -2.50 -9.42
C PHE A 156 -11.25 -3.92 -9.76
N ASN A 157 -11.82 -4.17 -10.95
CA ASN A 157 -12.19 -5.51 -11.40
C ASN A 157 -10.98 -6.42 -11.71
N LYS A 158 -9.77 -5.86 -11.82
CA LYS A 158 -8.51 -6.61 -11.88
C LYS A 158 -8.09 -7.19 -10.52
N VAL A 159 -8.71 -6.75 -9.44
CA VAL A 159 -8.46 -7.28 -8.09
C VAL A 159 -9.18 -8.60 -7.90
N SER A 160 -8.44 -9.68 -7.73
CA SER A 160 -8.99 -11.03 -7.60
C SER A 160 -9.40 -11.41 -6.17
N ARG A 161 -8.86 -10.73 -5.14
CA ARG A 161 -9.13 -11.00 -3.72
C ARG A 161 -9.23 -9.69 -2.92
N ASN A 162 -10.40 -9.45 -2.33
CA ASN A 162 -10.64 -8.27 -1.49
C ASN A 162 -9.85 -8.30 -0.17
N GLN A 163 -9.56 -9.48 0.38
CA GLN A 163 -8.80 -9.68 1.62
C GLN A 163 -7.34 -9.19 1.54
N ASP A 164 -6.82 -8.97 0.34
CA ASP A 164 -5.49 -8.40 0.14
C ASP A 164 -5.47 -6.87 0.31
N LEU A 165 -6.64 -6.24 0.43
CA LEU A 165 -6.81 -4.78 0.48
C LEU A 165 -7.07 -4.30 1.92
N ASN A 166 -6.74 -3.04 2.18
CA ASN A 166 -7.16 -2.36 3.40
C ASN A 166 -8.54 -1.69 3.21
N ASP A 167 -9.13 -1.24 4.33
CA ASP A 167 -10.46 -0.62 4.33
C ASP A 167 -10.54 0.63 3.42
N ASP A 168 -9.47 1.44 3.37
CA ASP A 168 -9.46 2.63 2.49
C ASP A 168 -9.59 2.26 1.01
N LEU A 169 -8.86 1.24 0.54
CA LEU A 169 -8.97 0.73 -0.82
C LEU A 169 -10.32 0.08 -1.09
N LEU A 170 -10.89 -0.64 -0.11
CA LEU A 170 -12.22 -1.24 -0.20
C LEU A 170 -13.33 -0.18 -0.25
N ILE A 171 -13.22 0.92 0.50
CA ILE A 171 -14.12 2.06 0.42
C ILE A 171 -14.13 2.64 -0.99
N TRP A 172 -12.96 2.91 -1.56
CA TRP A 172 -12.87 3.45 -2.92
C TRP A 172 -13.38 2.49 -3.99
N LYS A 173 -13.15 1.17 -3.80
CA LYS A 173 -13.72 0.12 -4.66
C LYS A 173 -15.23 0.13 -4.60
N THR A 174 -15.81 0.25 -3.39
CA THR A 174 -17.25 0.37 -3.19
C THR A 174 -17.82 1.61 -3.89
N CYS A 175 -17.18 2.77 -3.73
CA CYS A 175 -17.59 4.00 -4.41
C CYS A 175 -17.57 3.87 -5.94
N ALA A 176 -16.51 3.25 -6.50
CA ALA A 176 -16.41 3.02 -7.94
C ALA A 176 -17.49 2.05 -8.45
N ALA A 177 -17.80 0.99 -7.69
CA ALA A 177 -18.85 0.04 -8.01
C ALA A 177 -20.25 0.67 -7.94
N LEU A 178 -20.53 1.47 -6.90
CA LEU A 178 -21.80 2.23 -6.76
C LEU A 178 -22.05 3.15 -7.96
N ARG A 179 -21.02 3.85 -8.42
CA ARG A 179 -21.11 4.74 -9.60
C ARG A 179 -21.50 4.00 -10.88
N GLN A 180 -21.14 2.71 -10.98
CA GLN A 180 -21.47 1.86 -12.13
C GLN A 180 -22.70 0.97 -11.92
N GLY A 181 -23.35 1.04 -10.75
CA GLY A 181 -24.49 0.19 -10.40
C GLY A 181 -24.13 -1.29 -10.19
N ASP A 182 -22.87 -1.61 -9.94
CA ASP A 182 -22.42 -2.99 -9.66
C ASP A 182 -22.62 -3.34 -8.18
N TRP A 183 -23.88 -3.65 -7.83
CA TRP A 183 -24.28 -4.00 -6.46
C TRP A 183 -23.57 -5.23 -5.91
N LYS A 184 -23.20 -6.18 -6.77
CA LYS A 184 -22.45 -7.37 -6.36
C LYS A 184 -21.07 -7.01 -5.84
N ALA A 185 -20.36 -6.15 -6.57
CA ALA A 185 -19.05 -5.66 -6.15
C ALA A 185 -19.14 -4.78 -4.88
N VAL A 186 -20.23 -4.01 -4.73
CA VAL A 186 -20.51 -3.21 -3.50
C VAL A 186 -20.58 -4.13 -2.29
N VAL A 187 -21.47 -5.13 -2.31
CA VAL A 187 -21.64 -6.07 -1.18
C VAL A 187 -20.34 -6.80 -0.88
N ALA A 188 -19.69 -7.37 -1.88
CA ALA A 188 -18.42 -8.10 -1.71
C ALA A 188 -17.29 -7.23 -1.11
N SER A 189 -17.29 -5.93 -1.37
CA SER A 189 -16.28 -5.02 -0.80
C SER A 189 -16.59 -4.67 0.65
N ILE A 190 -17.87 -4.48 1.00
CA ILE A 190 -18.33 -4.20 2.37
C ILE A 190 -18.09 -5.42 3.26
N ASP A 191 -18.46 -6.62 2.81
CA ASP A 191 -18.25 -7.87 3.54
C ASP A 191 -16.75 -8.10 3.86
N ALA A 192 -15.87 -7.69 2.95
CA ALA A 192 -14.43 -7.81 3.18
C ALA A 192 -13.89 -6.84 4.24
N MET A 193 -14.51 -5.66 4.44
CA MET A 193 -14.16 -4.73 5.52
C MET A 193 -14.59 -5.27 6.89
N ASP A 194 -15.75 -5.90 6.97
CA ASP A 194 -16.28 -6.47 8.22
C ASP A 194 -15.51 -7.73 8.64
N GLY A 195 -15.07 -8.55 7.67
CA GLY A 195 -14.24 -9.72 7.93
C GLY A 195 -12.88 -9.40 8.56
N GLY A 196 -12.30 -8.23 8.24
CA GLY A 196 -11.06 -7.76 8.87
C GLY A 196 -11.18 -7.38 10.35
N LYS A 197 -12.40 -7.18 10.86
CA LYS A 197 -12.64 -6.93 12.29
C LYS A 197 -12.76 -8.21 13.13
N GLN A 198 -13.02 -9.34 12.49
CA GLN A 198 -13.15 -10.63 13.18
C GLN A 198 -11.81 -11.25 13.57
N ASP A 199 -10.71 -10.90 12.89
CA ASP A 199 -9.36 -11.39 13.18
C ASP A 199 -8.61 -10.58 14.27
N THR A 200 -9.28 -9.62 14.92
CA THR A 200 -8.69 -8.75 15.96
C THR A 200 -9.27 -8.97 17.36
N THR A 201 -9.96 -10.09 17.60
CA THR A 201 -10.42 -10.51 18.95
C THR A 201 -9.50 -11.55 19.59
#